data_c2384222dbefd9d538664c10c0ff2be3
#
_entry.id   c2384222dbefd9d538664c10c0ff2be3
#
_cell.length_a   1.000
_cell.length_b   1.000
_cell.length_c   1.000
_cell.angle_alpha   90.00
_cell.angle_beta   90.00
_cell.angle_gamma   90.00
#
_symmetry.space_group_name_H-M   'P 1'
#
loop_
_entity.id
_entity.type
_entity.pdbx_description
1 polymer ?
#
loop_
_entity_poly.entity_id
_entity_poly.type
_entity_poly.pdbx_seq_one_letter_code
_entity_poly.pdbx_strand_id
1 'polypeptide(L)'
;MGGVDVGDSGGKKRSTNSEINMIPFIDLLMCTIAFLLITAVWVTNSRINADAQVPGPPDPQKELHPQTPEKVLHLHIGENEFSLVWKQGATVVSETKVPKPEQAGEFIKYPDLGKKLGEEWKLHGGHQDPSDKKVDQAVLHSDNKLPFKEIIGVLDSLYETKREMVIQGGQRELVPVFNMSFSVR
;
A
#
# COMPACT_ATOMS: atom_id res chain seq x y z
N MET A 1 58.22 17.05 76.84
CA MET A 1 58.56 16.44 75.53
C MET A 1 57.27 15.85 74.99
N GLY A 2 56.61 16.52 74.02
CA GLY A 2 55.35 16.10 73.43
C GLY A 2 55.62 15.18 72.26
N GLY A 3 55.12 13.96 72.30
CA GLY A 3 55.07 13.09 71.19
C GLY A 3 53.82 13.33 70.36
N VAL A 4 53.98 13.64 69.06
CA VAL A 4 52.90 13.81 68.16
C VAL A 4 52.55 12.41 67.60
N ASP A 5 51.35 11.92 67.94
CA ASP A 5 50.78 10.73 67.45
C ASP A 5 50.21 11.01 66.03
N VAL A 6 50.88 10.48 65.03
CA VAL A 6 50.39 10.57 63.62
C VAL A 6 49.42 9.41 63.39
N GLY A 7 48.14 9.72 63.58
CA GLY A 7 47.11 8.76 63.31
C GLY A 7 47.16 8.29 61.85
N ASP A 8 47.37 6.98 61.68
CA ASP A 8 47.23 6.26 60.41
C ASP A 8 45.80 6.34 59.90
N SER A 9 45.56 7.24 58.97
CA SER A 9 44.30 7.34 58.30
C SER A 9 44.22 6.23 57.26
N GLY A 10 43.77 5.06 57.72
CA GLY A 10 43.42 3.95 56.86
C GLY A 10 42.40 4.35 55.83
N GLY A 11 42.88 4.64 54.62
CA GLY A 11 42.06 4.89 53.47
C GLY A 11 41.19 3.69 53.16
N LYS A 12 39.92 3.74 53.53
CA LYS A 12 38.91 2.79 53.11
C LYS A 12 38.87 2.84 51.59
N LYS A 13 39.52 1.91 50.92
CA LYS A 13 39.33 1.65 49.47
C LYS A 13 37.84 1.42 49.29
N ARG A 14 37.15 2.38 48.69
CA ARG A 14 35.79 2.19 48.18
C ARG A 14 35.88 1.06 47.18
N SER A 15 35.29 -0.06 47.54
CA SER A 15 35.03 -1.15 46.57
C SER A 15 34.18 -0.57 45.49
N THR A 16 34.77 -0.35 44.30
CA THR A 16 34.08 0.07 43.08
C THR A 16 33.34 -1.10 42.41
N ASN A 17 33.18 -2.22 43.09
CA ASN A 17 32.39 -3.32 42.62
C ASN A 17 30.93 -3.11 42.99
N SER A 18 30.36 -2.04 42.44
CA SER A 18 28.90 -1.86 42.42
C SER A 18 28.36 -2.84 41.40
N GLU A 19 27.78 -3.93 41.85
CA GLU A 19 26.97 -4.80 40.98
C GLU A 19 25.85 -3.95 40.42
N ILE A 20 25.96 -3.65 39.11
CA ILE A 20 24.92 -2.92 38.37
C ILE A 20 23.71 -3.84 38.30
N ASN A 21 22.61 -3.45 38.94
CA ASN A 21 21.36 -4.16 38.83
C ASN A 21 20.85 -4.01 37.39
N MET A 22 20.99 -5.09 36.60
CA MET A 22 20.61 -5.13 35.16
C MET A 22 19.12 -5.34 34.97
N ILE A 23 18.34 -5.63 36.02
CA ILE A 23 16.90 -5.94 35.91
C ILE A 23 16.11 -4.78 35.28
N PRO A 24 16.24 -3.52 35.71
CA PRO A 24 15.54 -2.38 35.13
C PRO A 24 15.92 -2.17 33.64
N PHE A 25 17.17 -2.48 33.29
CA PHE A 25 17.66 -2.33 31.93
C PHE A 25 17.06 -3.37 30.99
N ILE A 26 16.95 -4.63 31.45
CA ILE A 26 16.31 -5.71 30.71
C ILE A 26 14.82 -5.40 30.48
N ASP A 27 14.12 -4.89 31.50
CA ASP A 27 12.72 -4.52 31.40
C ASP A 27 12.49 -3.39 30.38
N LEU A 28 13.34 -2.35 30.39
CA LEU A 28 13.32 -1.28 29.41
C LEU A 28 13.51 -1.84 27.97
N LEU A 29 14.47 -2.76 27.78
CA LEU A 29 14.72 -3.37 26.49
C LEU A 29 13.51 -4.19 26.01
N MET A 30 12.92 -4.98 26.90
CA MET A 30 11.73 -5.77 26.59
C MET A 30 10.56 -4.88 26.14
N CYS A 31 10.30 -3.80 26.86
CA CYS A 31 9.25 -2.84 26.52
C CYS A 31 9.51 -2.15 25.16
N THR A 32 10.75 -1.75 24.90
CA THR A 32 11.09 -1.12 23.60
C THR A 32 10.98 -2.07 22.43
N ILE A 33 11.42 -3.32 22.58
CA ILE A 33 11.28 -4.34 21.54
C ILE A 33 9.81 -4.65 21.27
N ALA A 34 8.99 -4.84 22.31
CA ALA A 34 7.56 -5.06 22.17
C ALA A 34 6.87 -3.89 21.46
N PHE A 35 7.20 -2.65 21.82
CA PHE A 35 6.67 -1.46 21.17
C PHE A 35 7.07 -1.40 19.68
N LEU A 36 8.34 -1.68 19.33
CA LEU A 36 8.80 -1.70 17.96
C LEU A 36 8.13 -2.80 17.13
N LEU A 37 7.91 -3.98 17.71
CA LEU A 37 7.20 -5.06 17.01
C LEU A 37 5.75 -4.70 16.72
N ILE A 38 5.04 -4.11 17.70
CA ILE A 38 3.65 -3.66 17.50
C ILE A 38 3.59 -2.57 16.43
N THR A 39 4.46 -1.56 16.49
CA THR A 39 4.48 -0.47 15.50
C THR A 39 4.86 -0.97 14.11
N ALA A 40 5.79 -1.92 13.98
CA ALA A 40 6.16 -2.52 12.69
C ALA A 40 5.00 -3.27 12.04
N VAL A 41 4.19 -4.00 12.81
CA VAL A 41 3.00 -4.70 12.30
C VAL A 41 1.96 -3.70 11.77
N TRP A 42 1.73 -2.59 12.47
CA TRP A 42 0.78 -1.58 12.02
C TRP A 42 1.23 -0.88 10.72
N VAL A 43 2.53 -0.61 10.59
CA VAL A 43 3.09 0.03 9.39
C VAL A 43 2.98 -0.85 8.15
N THR A 44 3.15 -2.17 8.28
CA THR A 44 3.02 -3.10 7.14
C THR A 44 1.59 -3.24 6.63
N ASN A 45 0.59 -3.10 7.50
CA ASN A 45 -0.82 -3.23 7.13
C ASN A 45 -1.42 -1.98 6.46
N SER A 46 -0.75 -0.84 6.50
CA SER A 46 -1.27 0.42 5.94
C SER A 46 -0.62 0.85 4.62
N ARG A 47 0.18 0.00 3.98
CA ARG A 47 0.79 0.32 2.69
C ARG A 47 -0.19 0.07 1.56
N ILE A 48 -0.68 1.15 0.97
CA ILE A 48 -1.33 1.15 -0.33
C ILE A 48 -0.23 1.39 -1.37
N ASN A 49 0.02 0.40 -2.23
CA ASN A 49 0.93 0.58 -3.35
C ASN A 49 0.19 1.40 -4.42
N ALA A 50 0.47 2.67 -4.48
CA ALA A 50 -0.03 3.56 -5.52
C ALA A 50 1.16 4.10 -6.31
N ASP A 51 1.25 3.73 -7.58
CA ASP A 51 2.20 4.32 -8.52
C ASP A 51 1.60 5.57 -9.15
N ALA A 52 2.32 6.69 -9.04
CA ALA A 52 1.95 7.91 -9.75
C ALA A 52 2.54 7.86 -11.17
N GLN A 53 1.67 7.80 -12.18
CA GLN A 53 2.11 7.94 -13.56
C GLN A 53 2.48 9.41 -13.83
N VAL A 54 3.77 9.71 -13.69
CA VAL A 54 4.33 10.99 -14.15
C VAL A 54 4.69 10.82 -15.62
N PRO A 55 4.24 11.70 -16.53
CA PRO A 55 4.72 11.71 -17.91
C PRO A 55 6.23 11.92 -17.92
N GLY A 56 6.98 10.85 -18.13
CA GLY A 56 8.43 10.91 -18.30
C GLY A 56 8.80 11.24 -19.74
N PRO A 57 10.04 11.68 -19.99
CA PRO A 57 10.54 11.83 -21.34
C PRO A 57 10.44 10.49 -22.10
N PRO A 58 10.19 10.51 -23.42
CA PRO A 58 10.08 9.29 -24.22
C PRO A 58 11.36 8.45 -24.10
N ASP A 59 11.20 7.18 -23.76
CA ASP A 59 12.31 6.23 -23.66
C ASP A 59 12.71 5.80 -25.08
N PRO A 60 13.94 6.11 -25.53
CA PRO A 60 14.40 5.76 -26.88
C PRO A 60 14.36 4.24 -27.18
N GLN A 61 14.37 3.38 -26.14
CA GLN A 61 14.30 1.93 -26.32
C GLN A 61 12.88 1.42 -26.60
N LYS A 62 11.84 2.18 -26.23
CA LYS A 62 10.45 1.84 -26.58
C LYS A 62 10.11 2.07 -28.03
N GLU A 63 10.85 2.95 -28.72
CA GLU A 63 10.66 3.21 -30.15
C GLU A 63 11.16 2.06 -31.05
N LEU A 64 12.10 1.23 -30.56
CA LEU A 64 12.67 0.12 -31.33
C LEU A 64 11.77 -1.14 -31.39
N HIS A 65 10.80 -1.25 -30.48
CA HIS A 65 9.82 -2.33 -30.48
C HIS A 65 8.44 -1.72 -30.25
N PRO A 66 7.63 -1.52 -31.30
CA PRO A 66 6.26 -1.06 -31.18
C PRO A 66 5.44 -2.15 -30.44
N GLN A 67 5.42 -2.06 -29.11
CA GLN A 67 4.53 -2.89 -28.33
C GLN A 67 3.11 -2.36 -28.53
N THR A 68 2.20 -3.26 -28.87
CA THR A 68 0.78 -2.93 -28.87
C THR A 68 0.45 -2.33 -27.50
N PRO A 69 -0.08 -1.11 -27.44
CA PRO A 69 -0.36 -0.47 -26.16
C PRO A 69 -1.28 -1.35 -25.32
N GLU A 70 -0.88 -1.61 -24.08
CA GLU A 70 -1.70 -2.38 -23.14
C GLU A 70 -2.99 -1.63 -22.85
N LYS A 71 -4.06 -2.38 -22.57
CA LYS A 71 -5.33 -1.77 -22.17
C LYS A 71 -5.22 -1.30 -20.72
N VAL A 72 -5.66 -0.07 -20.46
CA VAL A 72 -5.64 0.56 -19.14
C VAL A 72 -7.06 0.97 -18.78
N LEU A 73 -7.48 0.66 -17.57
CA LEU A 73 -8.74 1.10 -17.01
C LEU A 73 -8.59 2.50 -16.43
N HIS A 74 -9.37 3.46 -16.92
CA HIS A 74 -9.49 4.79 -16.32
C HIS A 74 -10.80 4.85 -15.53
N LEU A 75 -10.69 5.01 -14.21
CA LEU A 75 -11.83 5.14 -13.31
C LEU A 75 -12.00 6.61 -12.90
N HIS A 76 -13.04 7.23 -13.37
CA HIS A 76 -13.41 8.60 -13.01
C HIS A 76 -14.44 8.59 -11.89
N ILE A 77 -14.16 9.31 -10.82
CA ILE A 77 -15.09 9.48 -9.70
C ILE A 77 -15.84 10.79 -9.91
N GLY A 78 -17.09 10.69 -10.37
CA GLY A 78 -18.00 11.82 -10.46
C GLY A 78 -18.75 12.09 -9.14
N GLU A 79 -19.62 13.09 -9.15
CA GLU A 79 -20.48 13.40 -8.00
C GLU A 79 -21.54 12.31 -7.79
N ASN A 80 -22.22 11.88 -8.86
CA ASN A 80 -23.36 10.96 -8.83
C ASN A 80 -23.11 9.62 -9.54
N GLU A 81 -21.99 9.48 -10.24
CA GLU A 81 -21.67 8.30 -11.03
C GLU A 81 -20.17 8.02 -11.07
N PHE A 82 -19.81 6.75 -11.23
CA PHE A 82 -18.48 6.31 -11.60
C PHE A 82 -18.45 6.05 -13.10
N SER A 83 -17.41 6.54 -13.80
CA SER A 83 -17.20 6.21 -15.21
C SER A 83 -15.98 5.33 -15.36
N LEU A 84 -16.20 4.13 -15.88
CA LEU A 84 -15.21 3.10 -16.17
C LEU A 84 -14.88 3.19 -17.65
N VAL A 85 -13.68 3.63 -18.00
CA VAL A 85 -13.25 3.81 -19.39
C VAL A 85 -12.02 2.97 -19.68
N TRP A 86 -12.18 1.93 -20.47
CA TRP A 86 -11.05 1.16 -20.97
C TRP A 86 -10.43 1.85 -22.17
N LYS A 87 -9.13 2.14 -22.08
CA LYS A 87 -8.36 2.75 -23.16
C LYS A 87 -7.20 1.86 -23.57
N GLN A 88 -6.95 1.86 -24.88
CA GLN A 88 -5.78 1.25 -25.50
C GLN A 88 -4.99 2.35 -26.23
N GLY A 89 -3.96 2.85 -25.59
CA GLY A 89 -3.29 4.06 -26.04
C GLY A 89 -4.26 5.27 -26.02
N ALA A 90 -4.49 5.87 -27.18
CA ALA A 90 -5.42 7.00 -27.33
C ALA A 90 -6.89 6.59 -27.61
N THR A 91 -7.14 5.30 -27.88
CA THR A 91 -8.46 4.81 -28.32
C THR A 91 -9.26 4.33 -27.12
N VAL A 92 -10.51 4.78 -27.02
CA VAL A 92 -11.49 4.25 -26.04
C VAL A 92 -12.04 2.93 -26.58
N VAL A 93 -11.90 1.86 -25.79
CA VAL A 93 -12.40 0.52 -26.12
C VAL A 93 -13.80 0.30 -25.57
N SER A 94 -14.04 0.74 -24.34
CA SER A 94 -15.33 0.62 -23.66
C SER A 94 -15.51 1.75 -22.67
N GLU A 95 -16.74 2.18 -22.49
CA GLU A 95 -17.15 3.12 -21.46
C GLU A 95 -18.41 2.61 -20.77
N THR A 96 -18.35 2.44 -19.45
CA THR A 96 -19.47 1.99 -18.63
C THR A 96 -19.66 2.92 -17.45
N LYS A 97 -20.91 3.30 -17.19
CA LYS A 97 -21.29 4.17 -16.08
C LYS A 97 -21.96 3.35 -14.99
N VAL A 98 -21.57 3.60 -13.75
CA VAL A 98 -22.13 2.95 -12.56
C VAL A 98 -22.66 4.05 -11.64
N PRO A 99 -23.92 4.00 -11.22
CA PRO A 99 -24.46 4.98 -10.30
C PRO A 99 -23.74 4.94 -8.97
N LYS A 100 -23.45 6.11 -8.41
CA LYS A 100 -22.84 6.28 -7.10
C LYS A 100 -23.94 6.53 -6.08
N PRO A 101 -24.24 5.56 -5.19
CA PRO A 101 -25.21 5.77 -4.13
C PRO A 101 -24.66 6.77 -3.11
N GLU A 102 -25.49 7.68 -2.64
CA GLU A 102 -25.16 8.52 -1.50
C GLU A 102 -25.04 7.64 -0.25
N GLN A 103 -23.89 7.70 0.40
CA GLN A 103 -23.65 6.96 1.64
C GLN A 103 -23.29 7.92 2.77
N ALA A 104 -24.07 7.86 3.84
CA ALA A 104 -23.78 8.55 5.08
C ALA A 104 -23.09 7.58 6.04
N GLY A 105 -21.89 7.90 6.51
CA GLY A 105 -21.15 7.07 7.45
C GLY A 105 -19.65 7.30 7.44
N GLU A 106 -19.00 6.65 8.36
CA GLU A 106 -17.54 6.68 8.47
C GLU A 106 -16.88 5.76 7.45
N PHE A 107 -17.52 4.60 7.17
CA PHE A 107 -17.05 3.63 6.20
C PHE A 107 -17.98 3.59 4.99
N ILE A 108 -17.42 3.87 3.83
CA ILE A 108 -18.11 3.86 2.55
C ILE A 108 -17.70 2.61 1.79
N LYS A 109 -18.67 1.86 1.24
CA LYS A 109 -18.44 0.69 0.40
C LYS A 109 -19.29 0.75 -0.86
N TYR A 110 -18.71 0.40 -1.99
CA TYR A 110 -19.39 0.38 -3.28
C TYR A 110 -19.45 -1.04 -3.88
N PRO A 111 -20.28 -1.95 -3.34
CA PRO A 111 -20.32 -3.35 -3.79
C PRO A 111 -20.74 -3.49 -5.25
N ASP A 112 -21.61 -2.61 -5.74
CA ASP A 112 -22.05 -2.66 -7.13
C ASP A 112 -20.94 -2.20 -8.08
N LEU A 113 -20.09 -1.27 -7.66
CA LEU A 113 -18.88 -0.90 -8.38
C LEU A 113 -17.92 -2.09 -8.46
N GLY A 114 -17.69 -2.80 -7.36
CA GLY A 114 -16.82 -3.98 -7.33
C GLY A 114 -17.29 -5.09 -8.26
N LYS A 115 -18.60 -5.40 -8.25
CA LYS A 115 -19.20 -6.38 -9.19
C LYS A 115 -18.99 -5.96 -10.65
N LYS A 116 -19.27 -4.68 -10.95
CA LYS A 116 -19.14 -4.15 -12.30
C LYS A 116 -17.69 -4.13 -12.79
N LEU A 117 -16.74 -3.78 -11.91
CA LEU A 117 -15.31 -3.87 -12.19
C LEU A 117 -14.89 -5.31 -12.54
N GLY A 118 -15.41 -6.30 -11.83
CA GLY A 118 -15.15 -7.71 -12.10
C GLY A 118 -15.72 -8.17 -13.45
N GLU A 119 -16.92 -7.71 -13.83
CA GLU A 119 -17.52 -8.00 -15.14
C GLU A 119 -16.73 -7.36 -16.28
N GLU A 120 -16.41 -6.07 -16.15
CA GLU A 120 -15.61 -5.33 -17.13
C GLU A 120 -14.21 -5.92 -17.31
N TRP A 121 -13.58 -6.33 -16.21
CA TRP A 121 -12.28 -6.98 -16.29
C TRP A 121 -12.34 -8.32 -17.04
N LYS A 122 -13.38 -9.12 -16.85
CA LYS A 122 -13.56 -10.38 -17.60
C LYS A 122 -13.74 -10.15 -19.10
N LEU A 123 -14.30 -9.01 -19.49
CA LEU A 123 -14.54 -8.69 -20.91
C LEU A 123 -13.32 -8.03 -21.56
N HIS A 124 -12.61 -7.16 -20.85
CA HIS A 124 -11.60 -6.28 -21.43
C HIS A 124 -10.20 -6.46 -20.86
N GLY A 125 -10.04 -7.15 -19.70
CA GLY A 125 -8.75 -7.39 -19.06
C GLY A 125 -7.77 -8.10 -19.99
N GLY A 126 -6.53 -7.66 -19.96
CA GLY A 126 -5.46 -8.21 -20.81
C GLY A 126 -4.75 -9.40 -20.16
N HIS A 127 -4.73 -9.44 -18.82
CA HIS A 127 -3.93 -10.39 -18.05
C HIS A 127 -4.83 -11.37 -17.27
N GLN A 128 -5.59 -12.20 -18.00
CA GLN A 128 -6.55 -13.14 -17.38
C GLN A 128 -5.97 -14.54 -17.15
N ASP A 129 -4.88 -14.89 -17.82
CA ASP A 129 -4.26 -16.21 -17.68
C ASP A 129 -3.62 -16.37 -16.30
N PRO A 130 -3.91 -17.46 -15.56
CA PRO A 130 -3.28 -17.74 -14.26
C PRO A 130 -1.75 -17.85 -14.31
N SER A 131 -1.17 -18.19 -15.47
CA SER A 131 0.30 -18.25 -15.66
C SER A 131 0.94 -16.88 -15.87
N ASP A 132 0.15 -15.87 -16.24
CA ASP A 132 0.63 -14.51 -16.43
C ASP A 132 0.84 -13.82 -15.09
N LYS A 133 2.06 -13.33 -14.88
CA LYS A 133 2.45 -12.62 -13.65
C LYS A 133 2.10 -11.14 -13.66
N LYS A 134 1.72 -10.61 -14.83
CA LYS A 134 1.32 -9.21 -14.95
C LYS A 134 -0.11 -9.02 -14.46
N VAL A 135 -0.40 -7.84 -13.98
CA VAL A 135 -1.73 -7.37 -13.60
C VAL A 135 -2.10 -6.17 -14.44
N ASP A 136 -3.40 -6.00 -14.71
CA ASP A 136 -3.89 -4.87 -15.49
C ASP A 136 -3.73 -3.57 -14.71
N GLN A 137 -3.50 -2.46 -15.42
CA GLN A 137 -3.37 -1.14 -14.79
C GLN A 137 -4.72 -0.44 -14.72
N ALA A 138 -4.97 0.19 -13.56
CA ALA A 138 -6.10 1.07 -13.34
C ALA A 138 -5.61 2.47 -12.93
N VAL A 139 -6.08 3.50 -13.62
CA VAL A 139 -5.77 4.90 -13.34
C VAL A 139 -6.99 5.56 -12.71
N LEU A 140 -6.84 6.00 -11.47
CA LEU A 140 -7.90 6.67 -10.74
C LEU A 140 -7.86 8.19 -11.00
N HIS A 141 -8.97 8.74 -11.47
CA HIS A 141 -9.18 10.16 -11.66
C HIS A 141 -10.14 10.68 -10.60
N SER A 142 -9.61 11.38 -9.62
CA SER A 142 -10.39 12.00 -8.55
C SER A 142 -10.31 13.52 -8.62
N ASP A 143 -11.37 14.19 -8.22
CA ASP A 143 -11.32 15.64 -7.96
C ASP A 143 -10.58 15.87 -6.64
N ASN A 144 -9.84 16.99 -6.55
CA ASN A 144 -9.14 17.40 -5.32
C ASN A 144 -10.08 17.71 -4.15
N LYS A 145 -11.37 17.91 -4.41
CA LYS A 145 -12.40 18.16 -3.40
C LYS A 145 -13.03 16.88 -2.85
N LEU A 146 -12.71 15.72 -3.45
CA LEU A 146 -13.31 14.46 -3.06
C LEU A 146 -12.86 14.04 -1.67
N PRO A 147 -13.76 13.69 -0.73
CA PRO A 147 -13.40 13.21 0.58
C PRO A 147 -12.55 11.92 0.50
N PHE A 148 -11.50 11.85 1.28
CA PHE A 148 -10.57 10.70 1.28
C PHE A 148 -11.28 9.36 1.55
N LYS A 149 -12.32 9.35 2.40
CA LYS A 149 -13.13 8.17 2.69
C LYS A 149 -13.78 7.56 1.43
N GLU A 150 -14.15 8.39 0.46
CA GLU A 150 -14.73 7.91 -0.80
C GLU A 150 -13.67 7.27 -1.69
N ILE A 151 -12.47 7.84 -1.71
CA ILE A 151 -11.33 7.25 -2.42
C ILE A 151 -11.03 5.86 -1.86
N ILE A 152 -11.02 5.70 -0.54
CA ILE A 152 -10.82 4.39 0.10
C ILE A 152 -11.92 3.41 -0.29
N GLY A 153 -13.19 3.83 -0.28
CA GLY A 153 -14.29 2.95 -0.69
C GLY A 153 -14.19 2.47 -2.14
N VAL A 154 -13.70 3.31 -3.04
CA VAL A 154 -13.42 2.94 -4.44
C VAL A 154 -12.23 1.98 -4.52
N LEU A 155 -11.17 2.24 -3.76
CA LEU A 155 -10.00 1.35 -3.70
C LEU A 155 -10.36 -0.04 -3.19
N ASP A 156 -11.15 -0.12 -2.12
CA ASP A 156 -11.62 -1.39 -1.58
C ASP A 156 -12.38 -2.19 -2.64
N SER A 157 -13.28 -1.52 -3.39
CA SER A 157 -14.03 -2.14 -4.49
C SER A 157 -13.13 -2.64 -5.64
N LEU A 158 -12.05 -1.92 -5.92
CA LEU A 158 -11.09 -2.28 -6.96
C LEU A 158 -10.24 -3.48 -6.54
N TYR A 159 -9.79 -3.54 -5.29
CA TYR A 159 -9.00 -4.64 -4.74
C TYR A 159 -9.84 -5.87 -4.35
N GLU A 160 -11.15 -5.75 -4.26
CA GLU A 160 -12.05 -6.88 -4.07
C GLU A 160 -12.04 -7.83 -5.29
N THR A 161 -11.81 -7.29 -6.50
CA THR A 161 -11.68 -8.08 -7.72
C THR A 161 -10.34 -8.79 -7.74
N LYS A 162 -10.35 -10.12 -7.54
CA LYS A 162 -9.15 -10.97 -7.46
C LYS A 162 -9.18 -12.06 -8.52
N ARG A 163 -7.99 -12.54 -8.90
CA ARG A 163 -7.79 -13.72 -9.75
C ARG A 163 -6.82 -14.69 -9.11
N GLU A 164 -6.87 -15.94 -9.52
CA GLU A 164 -5.85 -16.92 -9.20
C GLU A 164 -4.60 -16.68 -10.07
N MET A 165 -3.43 -16.64 -9.44
CA MET A 165 -2.14 -16.55 -10.11
C MET A 165 -1.26 -17.71 -9.63
N VAL A 166 -0.54 -18.32 -10.56
CA VAL A 166 0.44 -19.37 -10.24
C VAL A 166 1.78 -18.72 -9.88
N ILE A 167 2.18 -18.88 -8.61
CA ILE A 167 3.48 -18.44 -8.11
C ILE A 167 4.54 -19.53 -8.23
N GLN A 168 5.80 -19.18 -7.90
CA GLN A 168 6.92 -20.12 -7.91
C GLN A 168 6.61 -21.34 -7.03
N GLY A 169 6.72 -22.55 -7.63
CA GLY A 169 6.38 -23.79 -6.95
C GLY A 169 5.01 -24.39 -7.30
N GLY A 170 4.25 -23.77 -8.23
CA GLY A 170 2.96 -24.29 -8.67
C GLY A 170 1.80 -24.01 -7.69
N GLN A 171 2.04 -23.24 -6.64
CA GLN A 171 0.99 -22.79 -5.73
C GLN A 171 0.16 -21.69 -6.39
N ARG A 172 -1.16 -21.70 -6.10
CA ARG A 172 -2.09 -20.67 -6.56
C ARG A 172 -2.36 -19.70 -5.43
N GLU A 173 -2.26 -18.43 -5.74
CA GLU A 173 -2.55 -17.33 -4.82
C GLU A 173 -3.60 -16.41 -5.42
N LEU A 174 -4.51 -15.89 -4.58
CA LEU A 174 -5.49 -14.89 -4.97
C LEU A 174 -4.83 -13.51 -4.92
N VAL A 175 -4.61 -12.93 -6.10
CA VAL A 175 -4.02 -11.60 -6.24
C VAL A 175 -5.04 -10.61 -6.81
N PRO A 176 -4.95 -9.32 -6.45
CA PRO A 176 -5.75 -8.28 -7.09
C PRO A 176 -5.48 -8.26 -8.60
N VAL A 177 -6.53 -8.05 -9.39
CA VAL A 177 -6.40 -8.00 -10.85
C VAL A 177 -5.86 -6.68 -11.38
N PHE A 178 -5.96 -5.62 -10.57
CA PHE A 178 -5.51 -4.28 -10.92
C PHE A 178 -4.33 -3.81 -10.08
N ASN A 179 -3.36 -3.20 -10.73
CA ASN A 179 -2.39 -2.31 -10.11
C ASN A 179 -2.86 -0.87 -10.34
N MET A 180 -3.02 -0.12 -9.24
CA MET A 180 -3.62 1.19 -9.29
C MET A 180 -2.59 2.30 -9.29
N SER A 181 -2.85 3.33 -10.09
CA SER A 181 -2.13 4.60 -10.08
C SER A 181 -3.11 5.77 -10.02
N PHE A 182 -2.66 6.91 -9.50
CA PHE A 182 -3.43 8.15 -9.52
C PHE A 182 -3.05 9.00 -10.73
N SER A 183 -4.06 9.59 -11.37
CA SER A 183 -3.81 10.61 -12.38
C SER A 183 -3.45 11.90 -11.69
N VAL A 184 -2.24 12.40 -11.98
CA VAL A 184 -1.82 13.73 -11.57
C VAL A 184 -2.33 14.73 -12.61
N ARG A 185 -3.18 15.66 -12.19
CA ARG A 185 -3.62 16.81 -13.01
C ARG A 185 -2.74 18.01 -12.77
#